data_7c4d27b3a132d59abe2e5b31f7297238
#
_entry.id   7c4d27b3a132d59abe2e5b31f7297238
#
_cell.length_a   1.000
_cell.length_b   1.000
_cell.length_c   1.000
_cell.angle_alpha   90.00
_cell.angle_beta   90.00
_cell.angle_gamma   90.00
#
_symmetry.space_group_name_H-M   'P 1'
#
loop_
_entity.id
_entity.type
_entity.pdbx_description
1 polymer ?
#
loop_
_entity_poly.entity_id
_entity_poly.type
_entity_poly.pdbx_seq_one_letter_code
_entity_poly.pdbx_strand_id
1 'polypeptide(L)'
;MKTRRITLETHLHKIAEYDETVKNLESVFNIQKQKVTRYIGSVVTSFPTYSTHDAVHSMNIISAIEKILGQKTIKKMSGIDTFLILMCAYMHDTGMLYSDEEVKQLWETEGFQDFLTSARKREDEVGRAARKIDKAEKG
;
A
#
# COMPACT_ATOMS: atom_id res chain seq x y z
N MET A 1 5.98 26.20 25.80
CA MET A 1 6.27 24.80 25.44
C MET A 1 5.51 24.45 24.18
N LYS A 2 6.17 24.16 23.04
CA LYS A 2 5.48 23.64 21.85
C LYS A 2 5.00 22.23 22.17
N THR A 3 3.71 22.03 22.27
CA THR A 3 3.10 20.70 22.46
C THR A 3 3.52 19.83 21.28
N ARG A 4 4.34 18.81 21.51
CA ARG A 4 4.83 17.90 20.47
C ARG A 4 3.61 17.24 19.80
N ARG A 5 3.48 17.42 18.49
CA ARG A 5 2.40 16.81 17.70
C ARG A 5 2.49 15.29 17.82
N ILE A 6 1.38 14.64 18.15
CA ILE A 6 1.29 13.19 18.21
C ILE A 6 1.01 12.68 16.79
N THR A 7 1.85 11.79 16.29
CA THR A 7 1.62 11.06 15.04
C THR A 7 0.91 9.73 15.33
N LEU A 8 0.33 9.11 14.31
CA LEU A 8 -0.28 7.78 14.45
C LEU A 8 0.75 6.76 14.94
N GLU A 9 1.98 6.76 14.41
CA GLU A 9 3.03 5.86 14.87
C GLU A 9 3.41 6.08 16.34
N THR A 10 3.58 7.35 16.74
CA THR A 10 3.89 7.64 18.17
C THR A 10 2.72 7.36 19.09
N HIS A 11 1.48 7.42 18.59
CA HIS A 11 0.29 7.05 19.35
C HIS A 11 0.23 5.54 19.55
N LEU A 12 0.45 4.74 18.51
CA LEU A 12 0.53 3.29 18.60
C LEU A 12 1.59 2.86 19.62
N HIS A 13 2.79 3.42 19.52
CA HIS A 13 3.89 3.15 20.43
C HIS A 13 3.53 3.43 21.90
N LYS A 14 2.89 4.56 22.18
CA LYS A 14 2.46 4.90 23.55
C LYS A 14 1.46 3.92 24.13
N ILE A 15 0.52 3.42 23.32
CA ILE A 15 -0.44 2.42 23.79
C ILE A 15 0.28 1.08 24.02
N ALA A 16 1.23 0.72 23.17
CA ALA A 16 2.03 -0.49 23.29
C ALA A 16 2.88 -0.55 24.58
N GLU A 17 3.17 0.59 25.22
CA GLU A 17 3.89 0.63 26.50
C GLU A 17 3.11 -0.03 27.66
N TYR A 18 1.76 -0.08 27.57
CA TYR A 18 0.90 -0.60 28.64
C TYR A 18 -0.14 -1.62 28.19
N ASP A 19 -0.22 -1.93 26.90
CA ASP A 19 -1.13 -2.94 26.32
C ASP A 19 -0.33 -3.97 25.53
N GLU A 20 -0.24 -5.20 26.04
CA GLU A 20 0.54 -6.29 25.43
C GLU A 20 0.00 -6.69 24.05
N THR A 21 -1.33 -6.61 23.84
CA THR A 21 -1.94 -6.88 22.54
C THR A 21 -1.47 -5.86 21.51
N VAL A 22 -1.50 -4.57 21.88
CA VAL A 22 -1.05 -3.48 20.99
C VAL A 22 0.45 -3.55 20.76
N LYS A 23 1.25 -3.98 21.73
CA LYS A 23 2.69 -4.20 21.57
C LYS A 23 2.99 -5.28 20.53
N ASN A 24 2.21 -6.37 20.52
CA ASN A 24 2.33 -7.39 19.48
C ASN A 24 1.94 -6.83 18.10
N LEU A 25 0.87 -6.04 18.01
CA LEU A 25 0.46 -5.37 16.77
C LEU A 25 1.53 -4.38 16.27
N GLU A 26 2.13 -3.60 17.15
CA GLU A 26 3.24 -2.71 16.81
C GLU A 26 4.44 -3.47 16.25
N SER A 27 4.78 -4.61 16.84
CA SER A 27 5.85 -5.48 16.36
C SER A 27 5.57 -5.98 14.94
N VAL A 28 4.34 -6.44 14.68
CA VAL A 28 3.88 -6.84 13.34
C VAL A 28 3.96 -5.66 12.36
N PHE A 29 3.47 -4.49 12.76
CA PHE A 29 3.53 -3.28 11.93
C PHE A 29 4.97 -2.93 11.54
N ASN A 30 5.90 -2.93 12.48
CA ASN A 30 7.30 -2.60 12.22
C ASN A 30 7.97 -3.59 11.25
N ILE A 31 7.68 -4.89 11.38
CA ILE A 31 8.17 -5.92 10.46
C ILE A 31 7.61 -5.69 9.05
N GLN A 32 6.29 -5.49 8.93
CA GLN A 32 5.64 -5.29 7.63
C GLN A 32 6.06 -3.98 6.97
N LYS A 33 6.17 -2.90 7.74
CA LYS A 33 6.69 -1.61 7.27
C LYS A 33 8.08 -1.76 6.63
N GLN A 34 9.00 -2.49 7.27
CA GLN A 34 10.33 -2.74 6.71
C GLN A 34 10.27 -3.55 5.42
N LYS A 35 9.46 -4.61 5.37
CA LYS A 35 9.29 -5.44 4.17
C LYS A 35 8.73 -4.61 3.02
N VAL A 36 7.61 -3.93 3.23
CA VAL A 36 6.95 -3.11 2.21
C VAL A 36 7.88 -2.03 1.68
N THR A 37 8.61 -1.33 2.56
CA THR A 37 9.55 -0.29 2.15
C THR A 37 10.64 -0.83 1.21
N ARG A 38 11.12 -2.06 1.44
CA ARG A 38 12.10 -2.71 0.55
C ARG A 38 11.49 -3.09 -0.79
N TYR A 39 10.27 -3.65 -0.78
CA TYR A 39 9.61 -4.13 -2.00
C TYR A 39 9.09 -2.99 -2.87
N ILE A 40 8.53 -1.92 -2.29
CA ILE A 40 8.04 -0.76 -3.04
C ILE A 40 9.16 -0.09 -3.84
N GLY A 41 10.41 -0.09 -3.34
CA GLY A 41 11.56 0.38 -4.10
C GLY A 41 11.79 -0.38 -5.43
N SER A 42 11.33 -1.62 -5.56
CA SER A 42 11.41 -2.39 -6.81
C SER A 42 10.31 -2.07 -7.82
N VAL A 43 9.18 -1.49 -7.40
CA VAL A 43 8.08 -1.07 -8.30
C VAL A 43 8.53 -0.03 -9.31
N VAL A 44 9.39 0.89 -8.88
CA VAL A 44 9.94 1.92 -9.77
C VAL A 44 10.73 1.32 -10.93
N THR A 45 11.36 0.16 -10.73
CA THR A 45 12.10 -0.56 -11.77
C THR A 45 11.15 -1.22 -12.78
N SER A 46 10.02 -1.76 -12.30
CA SER A 46 9.02 -2.45 -13.14
C SER A 46 8.04 -1.50 -13.81
N PHE A 47 7.79 -0.33 -13.21
CA PHE A 47 6.83 0.66 -13.71
C PHE A 47 7.44 2.09 -13.73
N PRO A 48 8.43 2.35 -14.60
CA PRO A 48 9.18 3.61 -14.59
C PRO A 48 8.35 4.86 -14.93
N THR A 49 7.14 4.69 -15.48
CA THR A 49 6.20 5.77 -15.80
C THR A 49 5.21 6.09 -14.68
N TYR A 50 5.18 5.28 -13.63
CA TYR A 50 4.37 5.55 -12.46
C TYR A 50 5.10 6.51 -11.50
N SER A 51 4.34 7.43 -10.90
CA SER A 51 4.87 8.32 -9.86
C SER A 51 5.53 7.50 -8.75
N THR A 52 6.57 8.05 -8.15
CA THR A 52 7.40 7.43 -7.12
C THR A 52 6.55 6.83 -6.00
N HIS A 53 6.23 5.54 -6.09
CA HIS A 53 5.69 4.75 -5.00
C HIS A 53 6.89 4.34 -4.12
N ASP A 54 7.23 5.19 -3.18
CA ASP A 54 8.31 4.96 -2.23
C ASP A 54 7.80 5.12 -0.77
N ALA A 55 8.69 4.92 0.18
CA ALA A 55 8.36 5.13 1.59
C ALA A 55 7.85 6.56 1.87
N VAL A 56 8.25 7.55 1.07
CA VAL A 56 7.81 8.95 1.17
C VAL A 56 6.34 9.08 0.79
N HIS A 57 5.87 8.31 -0.21
CA HIS A 57 4.45 8.27 -0.59
C HIS A 57 3.58 7.81 0.58
N SER A 58 3.89 6.68 1.19
CA SER A 58 3.17 6.18 2.37
C SER A 58 3.20 7.17 3.54
N MET A 59 4.33 7.81 3.79
CA MET A 59 4.46 8.87 4.81
C MET A 59 3.58 10.09 4.50
N ASN A 60 3.48 10.49 3.23
CA ASN A 60 2.61 11.59 2.81
C ASN A 60 1.14 11.25 3.02
N ILE A 61 0.72 10.02 2.72
CA ILE A 61 -0.64 9.53 2.99
C ILE A 61 -0.93 9.58 4.49
N ILE A 62 -0.04 9.06 5.33
CA ILE A 62 -0.19 9.10 6.79
C ILE A 62 -0.30 10.55 7.28
N SER A 63 0.55 11.44 6.77
CA SER A 63 0.50 12.87 7.13
C SER A 63 -0.83 13.52 6.72
N ALA A 64 -1.41 13.15 5.58
CA ALA A 64 -2.72 13.62 5.14
C ALA A 64 -3.83 13.08 6.05
N ILE A 65 -3.81 11.80 6.39
CA ILE A 65 -4.76 11.17 7.32
C ILE A 65 -4.68 11.86 8.70
N GLU A 66 -3.49 12.11 9.23
CA GLU A 66 -3.29 12.80 10.51
C GLU A 66 -3.85 14.23 10.51
N LYS A 67 -3.77 14.94 9.38
CA LYS A 67 -4.38 16.28 9.23
C LYS A 67 -5.89 16.20 9.24
N ILE A 68 -6.48 15.20 8.57
CA ILE A 68 -7.94 15.01 8.50
C ILE A 68 -8.48 14.61 9.88
N LEU A 69 -7.85 13.65 10.56
CA LEU A 69 -8.28 13.19 11.87
C LEU A 69 -8.13 14.25 12.96
N GLY A 70 -7.04 15.01 12.92
CA GLY A 70 -6.68 15.98 13.94
C GLY A 70 -6.23 15.36 15.26
N GLN A 71 -5.51 16.14 16.05
CA GLN A 71 -4.86 15.68 17.29
C GLN A 71 -5.84 15.15 18.36
N LYS A 72 -7.06 15.70 18.42
CA LYS A 72 -8.06 15.27 19.40
C LYS A 72 -8.56 13.85 19.10
N THR A 73 -8.76 13.53 17.82
CA THR A 73 -9.22 12.21 17.36
C THR A 73 -8.12 11.19 17.57
N ILE A 74 -6.89 11.47 17.12
CA ILE A 74 -5.75 10.55 17.25
C ILE A 74 -5.55 10.14 18.72
N LYS A 75 -5.62 11.07 19.65
CA LYS A 75 -5.47 10.78 21.10
C LYS A 75 -6.53 9.85 21.68
N LYS A 76 -7.69 9.74 21.03
CA LYS A 76 -8.83 8.92 21.48
C LYS A 76 -8.94 7.60 20.74
N MET A 77 -8.15 7.40 19.69
CA MET A 77 -8.18 6.18 18.90
C MET A 77 -7.69 4.99 19.72
N SER A 78 -8.28 3.83 19.49
CA SER A 78 -7.75 2.58 20.04
C SER A 78 -6.43 2.21 19.36
N GLY A 79 -5.65 1.34 20.00
CA GLY A 79 -4.44 0.77 19.40
C GLY A 79 -4.74 -0.01 18.13
N ILE A 80 -5.88 -0.72 18.10
CA ILE A 80 -6.31 -1.50 16.92
C ILE A 80 -6.64 -0.59 15.74
N ASP A 81 -7.44 0.47 15.96
CA ASP A 81 -7.78 1.41 14.89
C ASP A 81 -6.53 2.09 14.33
N THR A 82 -5.61 2.48 15.22
CA THR A 82 -4.35 3.11 14.85
C THR A 82 -3.48 2.16 14.01
N PHE A 83 -3.36 0.90 14.45
CA PHE A 83 -2.65 -0.15 13.72
C PHE A 83 -3.25 -0.39 12.32
N LEU A 84 -4.58 -0.52 12.21
CA LEU A 84 -5.25 -0.77 10.95
C LEU A 84 -5.03 0.37 9.95
N ILE A 85 -5.15 1.62 10.38
CA ILE A 85 -4.89 2.78 9.51
C ILE A 85 -3.44 2.79 9.02
N LEU A 86 -2.48 2.55 9.90
CA LEU A 86 -1.08 2.48 9.54
C LEU A 86 -0.79 1.35 8.55
N MET A 87 -1.35 0.16 8.80
CA MET A 87 -1.22 -0.98 7.89
C MET A 87 -1.82 -0.66 6.52
N CYS A 88 -3.04 -0.12 6.46
CA CYS A 88 -3.65 0.29 5.19
C CYS A 88 -2.80 1.31 4.44
N ALA A 89 -2.26 2.32 5.12
CA ALA A 89 -1.44 3.36 4.50
C ALA A 89 -0.12 2.82 3.93
N TYR A 90 0.50 1.82 4.56
CA TYR A 90 1.73 1.21 4.04
C TYR A 90 1.46 0.14 2.99
N MET A 91 0.34 -0.59 3.07
CA MET A 91 0.09 -1.75 2.23
C MET A 91 -0.80 -1.48 1.02
N HIS A 92 -1.35 -0.27 0.85
CA HIS A 92 -2.31 0.01 -0.23
C HIS A 92 -1.74 -0.26 -1.64
N ASP A 93 -0.44 -0.07 -1.84
CA ASP A 93 0.23 -0.27 -3.13
C ASP A 93 0.87 -1.67 -3.28
N THR A 94 0.77 -2.54 -2.26
CA THR A 94 1.39 -3.87 -2.33
C THR A 94 0.79 -4.76 -3.42
N GLY A 95 -0.45 -4.50 -3.84
CA GLY A 95 -1.07 -5.18 -4.98
C GLY A 95 -0.40 -4.90 -6.34
N MET A 96 0.54 -3.93 -6.40
CA MET A 96 1.35 -3.64 -7.59
C MET A 96 2.69 -4.39 -7.59
N LEU A 97 2.99 -5.17 -6.54
CA LEU A 97 4.26 -5.86 -6.34
C LEU A 97 4.16 -7.29 -6.91
N TYR A 98 4.40 -7.43 -8.19
CA TYR A 98 4.54 -8.72 -8.85
C TYR A 98 5.98 -8.90 -9.31
N SER A 99 6.58 -10.06 -9.04
CA SER A 99 7.82 -10.48 -9.68
C SER A 99 7.57 -10.84 -11.14
N ASP A 100 8.60 -10.78 -11.98
CA ASP A 100 8.50 -11.20 -13.39
C ASP A 100 7.99 -12.64 -13.52
N GLU A 101 8.35 -13.51 -12.57
CA GLU A 101 7.89 -14.90 -12.54
C GLU A 101 6.38 -14.99 -12.22
N GLU A 102 5.89 -14.24 -11.25
CA GLU A 102 4.46 -14.18 -10.93
C GLU A 102 3.64 -13.60 -12.09
N VAL A 103 4.19 -12.60 -12.78
CA VAL A 103 3.56 -12.04 -13.99
C VAL A 103 3.44 -13.11 -15.07
N LYS A 104 4.52 -13.90 -15.34
CA LYS A 104 4.47 -15.00 -16.31
C LYS A 104 3.44 -16.05 -15.94
N GLN A 105 3.45 -16.48 -14.67
CA GLN A 105 2.49 -17.46 -14.18
C GLN A 105 1.05 -16.96 -14.30
N LEU A 106 0.80 -15.67 -14.00
CA LEU A 106 -0.51 -15.06 -14.18
C LEU A 106 -0.97 -15.11 -15.65
N TRP A 107 -0.05 -14.81 -16.59
CA TRP A 107 -0.32 -14.84 -18.02
C TRP A 107 -0.75 -16.23 -18.53
N GLU A 108 -0.23 -17.31 -17.94
CA GLU A 108 -0.53 -18.68 -18.31
C GLU A 108 -1.86 -19.18 -17.74
N THR A 109 -2.49 -18.43 -16.81
CA THR A 109 -3.76 -18.83 -16.21
C THR A 109 -4.94 -18.59 -17.15
N GLU A 110 -5.81 -19.60 -17.29
CA GLU A 110 -7.06 -19.51 -18.06
C GLU A 110 -7.92 -18.32 -17.57
N GLY A 111 -8.05 -18.14 -16.26
CA GLY A 111 -8.83 -17.05 -15.67
C GLY A 111 -8.33 -15.66 -16.07
N PHE A 112 -7.01 -15.45 -16.21
CA PHE A 112 -6.47 -14.18 -16.68
C PHE A 112 -6.70 -13.96 -18.17
N GLN A 113 -6.59 -15.00 -18.99
CA GLN A 113 -6.87 -14.94 -20.43
C GLN A 113 -8.35 -14.64 -20.69
N ASP A 114 -9.26 -15.25 -19.93
CA ASP A 114 -10.70 -14.97 -19.98
C ASP A 114 -11.01 -13.54 -19.56
N PHE A 115 -10.35 -13.06 -18.48
CA PHE A 115 -10.46 -11.66 -18.05
C PHE A 115 -10.01 -10.71 -19.17
N LEU A 116 -8.84 -10.93 -19.78
CA LEU A 116 -8.34 -10.09 -20.87
C LEU A 116 -9.29 -10.07 -22.06
N THR A 117 -9.83 -11.23 -22.44
CA THR A 117 -10.80 -11.36 -23.53
C THR A 117 -12.07 -10.56 -23.26
N SER A 118 -12.54 -10.60 -22.02
CA SER A 118 -13.70 -9.82 -21.57
C SER A 118 -13.39 -8.33 -21.47
N ALA A 119 -12.22 -7.99 -20.92
CA ALA A 119 -11.78 -6.61 -20.75
C ALA A 119 -11.62 -5.87 -22.08
N ARG A 120 -11.13 -6.55 -23.13
CA ARG A 120 -10.96 -5.96 -24.48
C ARG A 120 -12.27 -5.48 -25.12
N LYS A 121 -13.40 -6.04 -24.73
CA LYS A 121 -14.74 -5.66 -25.20
C LYS A 121 -15.27 -4.39 -24.52
N ARG A 122 -14.64 -3.94 -23.46
CA ARG A 122 -15.06 -2.74 -22.70
C ARG A 122 -14.67 -1.46 -23.42
N GLU A 123 -15.50 -0.43 -23.33
CA GLU A 123 -15.23 0.90 -23.90
C GLU A 123 -14.53 1.86 -22.93
N ASP A 124 -14.31 1.45 -21.67
CA ASP A 124 -13.66 2.21 -20.62
C ASP A 124 -12.11 2.14 -20.67
N GLU A 125 -11.47 2.69 -19.64
CA GLU A 125 -10.00 2.70 -19.51
C GLU A 125 -9.40 1.30 -19.43
N VAL A 126 -10.10 0.37 -18.77
CA VAL A 126 -9.65 -1.03 -18.67
C VAL A 126 -9.61 -1.68 -20.06
N GLY A 127 -10.64 -1.45 -20.89
CA GLY A 127 -10.66 -1.96 -22.26
C GLY A 127 -9.56 -1.35 -23.12
N ARG A 128 -9.29 -0.05 -22.96
CA ARG A 128 -8.17 0.62 -23.66
C ARG A 128 -6.82 0.04 -23.25
N ALA A 129 -6.60 -0.21 -21.96
CA ALA A 129 -5.39 -0.83 -21.44
C ALA A 129 -5.22 -2.26 -21.96
N ALA A 130 -6.27 -3.09 -21.86
CA ALA A 130 -6.24 -4.49 -22.30
C ALA A 130 -5.92 -4.63 -23.81
N ARG A 131 -6.37 -3.71 -24.66
CA ARG A 131 -6.02 -3.68 -26.10
C ARG A 131 -4.59 -3.23 -26.38
N LYS A 132 -3.97 -2.45 -25.48
CA LYS A 132 -2.56 -2.04 -25.62
C LYS A 132 -1.59 -3.18 -25.32
N ILE A 133 -1.95 -4.05 -24.40
CA ILE A 133 -1.13 -5.19 -23.98
C ILE A 133 -0.82 -6.10 -25.17
N ASP A 134 -1.82 -6.42 -26.01
CA ASP A 134 -1.64 -7.24 -27.24
C ASP A 134 -0.64 -6.68 -28.25
N LYS A 135 -0.49 -5.36 -28.28
CA LYS A 135 0.45 -4.71 -29.22
C LYS A 135 1.90 -4.78 -28.75
N ALA A 136 2.09 -4.86 -27.44
CA ALA A 136 3.43 -4.96 -26.83
C ALA A 136 4.05 -6.36 -26.97
N GLU A 137 3.22 -7.42 -27.05
CA GLU A 137 3.70 -8.80 -27.23
C GLU A 137 4.07 -9.15 -28.67
N LYS A 138 3.63 -8.36 -29.64
CA LYS A 138 3.86 -8.62 -31.08
C LYS A 138 5.00 -7.80 -31.69
N GLY A 139 5.70 -7.02 -30.88
CA GLY A 139 6.89 -6.24 -31.25
C GLY A 139 8.12 -6.75 -30.57
#